data_13b5f256afd4ae21bfac0646044a9fbb
#
_entry.id   13b5f256afd4ae21bfac0646044a9fbb
#
_cell.length_a   1.000
_cell.length_b   1.000
_cell.length_c   1.000
_cell.angle_alpha   90.00
_cell.angle_beta   90.00
_cell.angle_gamma   90.00
#
_symmetry.space_group_name_H-M   'P 1'
#
loop_
_entity.id
_entity.type
_entity.pdbx_description
1 polymer ?
#
loop_
_entity_poly.entity_id
_entity_poly.type
_entity_poly.pdbx_seq_one_letter_code
_entity_poly.pdbx_strand_id
1 'polypeptide(L)'
;MRNILCLFVLISFLSCQKQEIGTPVQTITLDLHVDQQLLLSEIADSIEIISLEQTDESDIAHINRIIPYKNHYYIFQTIMFSNGSVLVFDKDGRFVRRIDKKGGGPGEYVDLHDMAIDSYRDELVLMTQPKGVFRYTLEGEYIDKVDAAFAYNLIVDEEGNYYMTPSCYDDTPCRLLMVNDEDSIPYGKVEKKHFIRVNQHSFSNELEDYNGRIYYSYPLCDSIFDITGGRKTPFLYIDYNGRNLPIDELFEEGKSFKAINKDEARYSKYFRTDIFRITDDFLYIGSYDAEKHAFISLYSFKTGKTLSAHTLVDDVLFPKNNFSFKYFQSPLNVDDDGWLLWTVRPSWLLKPYQFFKEKLSPEKWADFCNRNPKLVDVCSKLDEESYPVLLKIKVKDF
;
A
#
# COMPACT_ATOMS: atom_id res chain seq x y z
N MET A 1 40.87 -18.98 63.15
CA MET A 1 40.76 -18.98 61.70
C MET A 1 39.29 -18.99 61.35
N ARG A 2 38.75 -17.88 60.96
CA ARG A 2 37.30 -17.68 60.82
C ARG A 2 36.99 -17.61 59.33
N ASN A 3 36.25 -18.59 58.79
CA ASN A 3 35.78 -18.63 57.42
C ASN A 3 34.62 -17.66 57.24
N ILE A 4 34.80 -16.64 56.37
CA ILE A 4 33.76 -15.72 55.92
C ILE A 4 33.19 -16.33 54.65
N LEU A 5 31.92 -16.76 54.73
CA LEU A 5 31.14 -17.24 53.58
C LEU A 5 30.50 -16.01 52.93
N CYS A 6 30.97 -15.61 51.76
CA CYS A 6 30.34 -14.59 50.97
C CYS A 6 29.15 -15.17 50.21
N LEU A 7 27.97 -14.79 50.61
CA LEU A 7 26.70 -15.13 49.95
C LEU A 7 26.51 -14.12 48.81
N PHE A 8 26.76 -14.52 47.56
CA PHE A 8 26.36 -13.74 46.37
C PHE A 8 24.85 -13.90 46.14
N VAL A 9 24.12 -12.86 46.47
CA VAL A 9 22.70 -12.72 46.07
C VAL A 9 22.69 -12.26 44.60
N LEU A 10 22.37 -13.18 43.69
CA LEU A 10 22.02 -12.86 42.34
C LEU A 10 20.60 -12.22 42.32
N ILE A 11 20.57 -10.90 42.31
CA ILE A 11 19.32 -10.18 42.00
C ILE A 11 19.17 -10.20 40.47
N SER A 12 18.34 -11.13 40.00
CA SER A 12 17.83 -11.12 38.63
C SER A 12 16.85 -9.94 38.50
N PHE A 13 17.33 -8.85 37.96
CA PHE A 13 16.46 -7.79 37.47
C PHE A 13 15.66 -8.34 36.28
N LEU A 14 14.46 -8.83 36.55
CA LEU A 14 13.41 -8.92 35.54
C LEU A 14 13.01 -7.48 35.17
N SER A 15 13.78 -6.88 34.28
CA SER A 15 13.39 -5.67 33.60
C SER A 15 12.28 -6.04 32.64
N CYS A 16 11.04 -5.87 33.11
CA CYS A 16 9.92 -5.70 32.19
C CYS A 16 10.21 -4.39 31.45
N GLN A 17 10.84 -4.46 30.27
CA GLN A 17 10.90 -3.33 29.36
C GLN A 17 9.46 -3.06 28.91
N LYS A 18 8.78 -2.12 29.62
CA LYS A 18 7.74 -1.34 28.98
C LYS A 18 8.44 -0.73 27.76
N GLN A 19 8.04 -1.17 26.58
CA GLN A 19 8.42 -0.51 25.35
C GLN A 19 7.87 0.92 25.47
N GLU A 20 8.72 1.88 25.81
CA GLU A 20 8.37 3.28 25.72
C GLU A 20 8.04 3.51 24.24
N ILE A 21 6.77 3.76 23.96
CA ILE A 21 6.36 4.34 22.69
C ILE A 21 6.96 5.74 22.74
N GLY A 22 8.14 5.88 22.15
CA GLY A 22 8.81 7.17 22.06
C GLY A 22 7.87 8.19 21.43
N THR A 23 7.89 9.41 21.91
CA THR A 23 7.09 10.49 21.34
C THR A 23 7.40 10.59 19.84
N PRO A 24 6.40 10.56 18.94
CA PRO A 24 6.63 10.73 17.51
C PRO A 24 7.43 12.00 17.23
N VAL A 25 8.34 11.94 16.29
CA VAL A 25 9.20 13.09 15.93
C VAL A 25 8.36 14.22 15.34
N GLN A 26 7.26 13.90 14.67
CA GLN A 26 6.38 14.86 14.01
C GLN A 26 4.91 14.45 14.13
N THR A 27 4.03 15.43 14.35
CA THR A 27 2.57 15.23 14.32
C THR A 27 1.98 15.97 13.12
N ILE A 28 1.15 15.28 12.36
CA ILE A 28 0.36 15.84 11.27
C ILE A 28 -1.09 15.84 11.69
N THR A 29 -1.72 17.03 11.73
CA THR A 29 -3.13 17.14 12.08
C THR A 29 -3.99 17.18 10.83
N LEU A 30 -4.98 16.28 10.76
CA LEU A 30 -5.96 16.16 9.68
C LEU A 30 -7.35 16.55 10.20
N ASP A 31 -7.99 17.50 9.52
CA ASP A 31 -9.38 17.87 9.80
C ASP A 31 -10.26 17.45 8.60
N LEU A 32 -10.97 16.34 8.76
CA LEU A 32 -11.66 15.63 7.67
C LEU A 32 -13.18 15.84 7.75
N HIS A 33 -13.79 16.21 6.60
CA HIS A 33 -15.21 16.40 6.44
C HIS A 33 -15.70 15.84 5.10
N VAL A 34 -16.90 15.26 5.08
CA VAL A 34 -17.49 14.60 3.88
C VAL A 34 -17.84 15.56 2.74
N ASP A 35 -17.91 16.85 3.00
CA ASP A 35 -18.15 17.90 1.99
C ASP A 35 -16.87 18.47 1.38
N GLN A 36 -15.70 18.05 1.86
CA GLN A 36 -14.41 18.47 1.30
C GLN A 36 -14.22 17.91 -0.09
N GLN A 37 -13.89 18.78 -1.02
CA GLN A 37 -13.52 18.46 -2.40
C GLN A 37 -12.14 19.03 -2.72
N LEU A 38 -11.41 18.33 -3.55
CA LEU A 38 -10.10 18.73 -4.04
C LEU A 38 -10.08 18.56 -5.56
N LEU A 39 -9.56 19.53 -6.26
CA LEU A 39 -9.39 19.44 -7.71
C LEU A 39 -8.11 18.69 -8.04
N LEU A 40 -8.16 17.89 -9.09
CA LEU A 40 -6.98 17.17 -9.55
C LEU A 40 -5.85 18.15 -9.93
N SER A 41 -6.20 19.31 -10.48
CA SER A 41 -5.24 20.40 -10.77
C SER A 41 -4.59 21.00 -9.53
N GLU A 42 -5.15 20.83 -8.35
CA GLU A 42 -4.55 21.33 -7.10
C GLU A 42 -3.41 20.44 -6.62
N ILE A 43 -3.43 19.16 -6.99
CA ILE A 43 -2.43 18.17 -6.54
C ILE A 43 -1.49 17.67 -7.64
N ALA A 44 -1.94 17.66 -8.91
CA ALA A 44 -1.17 17.10 -10.01
C ALA A 44 -0.30 18.15 -10.69
N ASP A 45 1.01 17.91 -10.75
CA ASP A 45 1.92 18.60 -11.67
C ASP A 45 1.82 18.00 -13.07
N SER A 46 1.89 16.68 -13.13
CA SER A 46 1.85 15.92 -14.38
C SER A 46 1.04 14.65 -14.20
N ILE A 47 0.39 14.20 -15.28
CA ILE A 47 -0.42 12.97 -15.31
C ILE A 47 0.01 12.15 -16.51
N GLU A 48 0.26 10.87 -16.28
CA GLU A 48 0.47 9.87 -17.33
C GLU A 48 -0.63 8.82 -17.29
N ILE A 49 -1.05 8.39 -18.48
CA ILE A 49 -2.08 7.36 -18.66
C ILE A 49 -1.48 6.25 -19.50
N ILE A 50 -1.51 5.02 -18.98
CA ILE A 50 -0.92 3.85 -19.62
C ILE A 50 -1.99 2.77 -19.71
N SER A 51 -2.37 2.41 -20.93
CA SER A 51 -3.25 1.27 -21.20
C SER A 51 -2.42 -0.01 -21.18
N LEU A 52 -2.89 -1.01 -20.43
CA LEU A 52 -2.26 -2.33 -20.42
C LEU A 52 -2.75 -3.15 -21.62
N GLU A 53 -1.80 -3.76 -22.35
CA GLU A 53 -2.09 -4.57 -23.51
C GLU A 53 -2.88 -5.83 -23.14
N GLN A 54 -3.96 -6.08 -23.86
CA GLN A 54 -4.83 -7.22 -23.65
C GLN A 54 -4.49 -8.33 -24.64
N THR A 55 -4.05 -9.47 -24.11
CA THR A 55 -3.72 -10.68 -24.86
C THR A 55 -4.33 -11.89 -24.14
N ASP A 56 -4.35 -13.05 -24.78
CA ASP A 56 -4.81 -14.31 -24.15
C ASP A 56 -3.97 -14.69 -22.92
N GLU A 57 -2.73 -14.21 -22.81
CA GLU A 57 -1.82 -14.50 -21.70
C GLU A 57 -1.81 -13.42 -20.61
N SER A 58 -2.26 -12.21 -20.92
CA SER A 58 -2.24 -11.06 -20.02
C SER A 58 -3.53 -10.89 -19.21
N ASP A 59 -4.41 -11.91 -19.14
CA ASP A 59 -5.70 -11.80 -18.45
C ASP A 59 -5.57 -11.25 -17.01
N ILE A 60 -6.15 -10.08 -16.78
CA ILE A 60 -6.10 -9.35 -15.51
C ILE A 60 -7.47 -9.43 -14.81
N ALA A 61 -7.49 -10.05 -13.61
CA ALA A 61 -8.69 -10.11 -12.78
C ALA A 61 -8.70 -8.97 -11.74
N HIS A 62 -7.93 -9.09 -10.67
CA HIS A 62 -7.84 -8.08 -9.61
C HIS A 62 -6.38 -7.74 -9.34
N ILE A 63 -6.03 -6.47 -9.53
CA ILE A 63 -4.69 -5.97 -9.26
C ILE A 63 -4.57 -5.69 -7.76
N ASN A 64 -3.64 -6.39 -7.11
CA ASN A 64 -3.33 -6.24 -5.70
C ASN A 64 -2.15 -5.29 -5.46
N ARG A 65 -1.12 -5.39 -6.32
CA ARG A 65 0.09 -4.60 -6.19
C ARG A 65 0.72 -4.34 -7.55
N ILE A 66 1.37 -3.21 -7.72
CA ILE A 66 2.16 -2.86 -8.90
C ILE A 66 3.52 -2.39 -8.40
N ILE A 67 4.59 -2.98 -8.90
CA ILE A 67 5.96 -2.55 -8.60
C ILE A 67 6.62 -2.13 -9.92
N PRO A 68 6.91 -0.84 -10.10
CA PRO A 68 7.75 -0.39 -11.21
C PRO A 68 9.19 -0.80 -10.94
N TYR A 69 9.84 -1.42 -11.93
CA TYR A 69 11.25 -1.77 -11.82
C TYR A 69 11.89 -1.92 -13.21
N LYS A 70 13.02 -1.28 -13.47
CA LYS A 70 13.80 -1.38 -14.73
C LYS A 70 12.96 -1.26 -16.00
N ASN A 71 12.18 -0.20 -16.11
CA ASN A 71 11.26 0.05 -17.24
C ASN A 71 10.16 -1.00 -17.42
N HIS A 72 9.81 -1.76 -16.39
CA HIS A 72 8.70 -2.68 -16.38
C HIS A 72 7.77 -2.40 -15.21
N TYR A 73 6.52 -2.84 -15.35
CA TYR A 73 5.55 -2.94 -14.28
C TYR A 73 5.35 -4.42 -13.94
N TYR A 74 5.71 -4.80 -12.73
CA TYR A 74 5.39 -6.11 -12.17
C TYR A 74 4.06 -5.98 -11.45
N ILE A 75 3.05 -6.70 -11.93
CA ILE A 75 1.67 -6.60 -11.44
C ILE A 75 1.30 -7.91 -10.76
N PHE A 76 1.17 -7.87 -9.43
CA PHE A 76 0.58 -8.97 -8.69
C PHE A 76 -0.92 -8.89 -8.78
N GLN A 77 -1.52 -9.95 -9.25
CA GLN A 77 -2.97 -10.10 -9.37
C GLN A 77 -3.47 -11.37 -8.70
N THR A 78 -4.75 -11.36 -8.30
CA THR A 78 -5.46 -12.54 -7.80
C THR A 78 -6.81 -12.73 -8.49
N ILE A 79 -7.24 -13.99 -8.59
CA ILE A 79 -8.61 -14.34 -9.00
C ILE A 79 -9.37 -14.74 -7.74
N MET A 80 -10.43 -14.00 -7.38
CA MET A 80 -11.28 -14.29 -6.22
C MET A 80 -10.48 -14.53 -4.91
N PHE A 81 -9.45 -13.71 -4.65
CA PHE A 81 -8.56 -13.77 -3.47
C PHE A 81 -7.66 -15.01 -3.39
N SER A 82 -7.55 -15.75 -4.47
CA SER A 82 -6.65 -16.89 -4.63
C SER A 82 -6.08 -16.91 -6.04
N ASN A 83 -5.30 -17.93 -6.36
CA ASN A 83 -4.75 -18.10 -7.72
C ASN A 83 -3.93 -16.88 -8.18
N GLY A 84 -3.05 -16.37 -7.31
CA GLY A 84 -2.17 -15.27 -7.63
C GLY A 84 -1.19 -15.60 -8.75
N SER A 85 -0.89 -14.60 -9.57
CA SER A 85 0.18 -14.62 -10.57
C SER A 85 0.79 -13.23 -10.72
N VAL A 86 1.97 -13.16 -11.32
CA VAL A 86 2.62 -11.89 -11.64
C VAL A 86 2.60 -11.70 -13.15
N LEU A 87 2.09 -10.56 -13.60
CA LEU A 87 2.13 -10.11 -14.98
C LEU A 87 3.20 -9.03 -15.12
N VAL A 88 3.96 -9.09 -16.19
CA VAL A 88 5.01 -8.11 -16.48
C VAL A 88 4.66 -7.37 -17.75
N PHE A 89 4.59 -6.04 -17.64
CA PHE A 89 4.40 -5.13 -18.77
C PHE A 89 5.61 -4.21 -18.90
N ASP A 90 5.88 -3.76 -20.11
CA ASP A 90 6.89 -2.70 -20.29
C ASP A 90 6.35 -1.33 -19.85
N LYS A 91 7.21 -0.31 -19.86
CA LYS A 91 6.84 1.05 -19.46
C LYS A 91 5.72 1.68 -20.33
N ASP A 92 5.50 1.18 -21.53
CA ASP A 92 4.45 1.63 -22.46
C ASP A 92 3.14 0.82 -22.31
N GLY A 93 3.11 -0.15 -21.38
CA GLY A 93 1.97 -1.00 -21.11
C GLY A 93 1.84 -2.23 -22.03
N ARG A 94 2.89 -2.56 -22.83
CA ARG A 94 2.87 -3.77 -23.65
C ARG A 94 3.16 -4.98 -22.79
N PHE A 95 2.42 -6.05 -23.03
CA PHE A 95 2.62 -7.31 -22.32
C PHE A 95 3.98 -7.94 -22.64
N VAL A 96 4.71 -8.34 -21.61
CA VAL A 96 6.01 -8.99 -21.74
C VAL A 96 5.95 -10.46 -21.39
N ARG A 97 5.39 -10.79 -20.22
CA ARG A 97 5.28 -12.18 -19.76
C ARG A 97 4.33 -12.34 -18.56
N ARG A 98 3.93 -13.58 -18.33
CA ARG A 98 3.24 -14.03 -17.12
C ARG A 98 4.14 -14.98 -16.33
N ILE A 99 4.25 -14.76 -15.03
CA ILE A 99 4.92 -15.66 -14.08
C ILE A 99 3.82 -16.30 -13.23
N ASP A 100 3.54 -17.57 -13.53
CA ASP A 100 2.53 -18.39 -12.87
C ASP A 100 3.11 -19.80 -12.70
N LYS A 101 3.62 -20.06 -11.50
CA LYS A 101 4.35 -21.30 -11.17
C LYS A 101 3.51 -22.17 -10.23
N LYS A 102 2.24 -22.34 -10.55
CA LYS A 102 1.34 -23.18 -9.73
C LYS A 102 1.66 -24.64 -9.89
N GLY A 103 1.75 -25.33 -8.76
CA GLY A 103 1.99 -26.77 -8.71
C GLY A 103 2.49 -27.25 -7.37
N GLY A 104 3.11 -28.42 -7.34
CA GLY A 104 3.68 -29.05 -6.15
C GLY A 104 5.13 -29.50 -6.31
N GLY A 105 5.78 -29.12 -7.39
CA GLY A 105 7.18 -29.41 -7.67
C GLY A 105 8.16 -28.39 -7.08
N PRO A 106 9.46 -28.62 -7.24
CA PRO A 106 10.47 -27.64 -6.84
C PRO A 106 10.26 -26.31 -7.56
N GLY A 107 10.19 -25.22 -6.80
CA GLY A 107 9.92 -23.90 -7.33
C GLY A 107 8.49 -23.66 -7.80
N GLU A 108 7.56 -24.54 -7.43
CA GLU A 108 6.13 -24.34 -7.65
C GLU A 108 5.43 -24.02 -6.33
N TYR A 109 4.33 -23.27 -6.40
CA TYR A 109 3.53 -22.88 -5.25
C TYR A 109 2.04 -23.16 -5.44
N VAL A 110 1.32 -23.33 -4.33
CA VAL A 110 -0.14 -23.55 -4.37
C VAL A 110 -0.85 -22.22 -4.53
N ASP A 111 -0.40 -21.19 -3.81
CA ASP A 111 -0.99 -19.85 -3.84
C ASP A 111 0.07 -18.78 -3.62
N LEU A 112 -0.17 -17.58 -4.19
CA LEU A 112 0.67 -16.40 -4.08
C LEU A 112 -0.08 -15.33 -3.29
N HIS A 113 0.56 -14.76 -2.28
CA HIS A 113 -0.05 -13.81 -1.36
C HIS A 113 0.48 -12.39 -1.45
N ASP A 114 1.76 -12.23 -1.77
CA ASP A 114 2.38 -10.94 -2.05
C ASP A 114 3.67 -11.12 -2.85
N MET A 115 4.17 -10.02 -3.40
CA MET A 115 5.43 -9.97 -4.13
C MET A 115 6.26 -8.76 -3.72
N ALA A 116 7.57 -8.87 -3.90
CA ALA A 116 8.51 -7.77 -3.84
C ALA A 116 9.57 -7.91 -4.94
N ILE A 117 10.32 -6.86 -5.19
CA ILE A 117 11.56 -6.91 -5.97
C ILE A 117 12.73 -6.76 -5.01
N ASP A 118 13.65 -7.70 -5.05
CA ASP A 118 14.96 -7.58 -4.43
C ASP A 118 15.88 -6.84 -5.41
N SER A 119 16.03 -5.54 -5.19
CA SER A 119 16.88 -4.70 -6.05
C SER A 119 18.38 -4.95 -5.85
N TYR A 120 18.76 -5.53 -4.70
CA TYR A 120 20.14 -5.89 -4.40
C TYR A 120 20.61 -7.10 -5.21
N ARG A 121 19.74 -8.14 -5.33
CA ARG A 121 20.03 -9.37 -6.08
C ARG A 121 19.48 -9.37 -7.50
N ASP A 122 18.62 -8.39 -7.83
CA ASP A 122 17.92 -8.30 -9.10
C ASP A 122 16.94 -9.47 -9.33
N GLU A 123 16.13 -9.75 -8.31
CA GLU A 123 15.26 -10.91 -8.23
C GLU A 123 13.81 -10.56 -7.94
N LEU A 124 12.91 -11.39 -8.45
CA LEU A 124 11.49 -11.39 -8.06
C LEU A 124 11.31 -12.28 -6.84
N VAL A 125 10.72 -11.73 -5.80
CA VAL A 125 10.51 -12.40 -4.52
C VAL A 125 9.02 -12.57 -4.28
N LEU A 126 8.58 -13.81 -4.04
CA LEU A 126 7.18 -14.17 -3.91
C LEU A 126 6.89 -14.79 -2.54
N MET A 127 5.91 -14.22 -1.82
CA MET A 127 5.35 -14.80 -0.60
C MET A 127 4.29 -15.83 -0.97
N THR A 128 4.49 -17.09 -0.63
CA THR A 128 3.71 -18.21 -1.19
C THR A 128 3.19 -19.20 -0.14
N GLN A 129 2.28 -20.07 -0.58
CA GLN A 129 1.99 -21.35 0.06
C GLN A 129 2.52 -22.50 -0.81
N PRO A 130 3.23 -23.51 -0.26
CA PRO A 130 3.56 -23.66 1.18
C PRO A 130 4.40 -22.48 1.68
N LYS A 131 4.34 -22.24 3.01
CA LYS A 131 5.00 -21.11 3.67
C LYS A 131 6.45 -20.93 3.22
N GLY A 132 6.79 -19.69 2.90
CA GLY A 132 8.14 -19.31 2.55
C GLY A 132 8.18 -18.17 1.53
N VAL A 133 9.35 -17.63 1.38
CA VAL A 133 9.69 -16.64 0.37
C VAL A 133 10.42 -17.38 -0.77
N PHE A 134 9.81 -17.40 -1.95
CA PHE A 134 10.39 -18.02 -3.13
C PHE A 134 11.08 -16.96 -3.96
N ARG A 135 12.33 -17.22 -4.36
CA ARG A 135 13.11 -16.33 -5.19
C ARG A 135 13.14 -16.84 -6.64
N TYR A 136 12.93 -15.91 -7.55
CA TYR A 136 12.95 -16.15 -8.99
C TYR A 136 13.79 -15.09 -9.68
N THR A 137 14.34 -15.41 -10.84
CA THR A 137 14.85 -14.37 -11.72
C THR A 137 13.70 -13.45 -12.16
N LEU A 138 14.00 -12.27 -12.65
CA LEU A 138 12.98 -11.35 -13.20
C LEU A 138 12.25 -11.97 -14.42
N GLU A 139 12.80 -13.00 -15.03
CA GLU A 139 12.19 -13.80 -16.10
C GLU A 139 11.27 -14.90 -15.58
N GLY A 140 11.27 -15.18 -14.27
CA GLY A 140 10.43 -16.18 -13.61
C GLY A 140 11.06 -17.56 -13.52
N GLU A 141 12.38 -17.68 -13.57
CA GLU A 141 13.08 -18.92 -13.29
C GLU A 141 13.35 -19.07 -11.82
N TYR A 142 13.02 -20.22 -11.24
CA TYR A 142 13.19 -20.50 -9.83
C TYR A 142 14.67 -20.54 -9.43
N ILE A 143 15.01 -19.87 -8.36
CA ILE A 143 16.36 -19.84 -7.78
C ILE A 143 16.40 -20.75 -6.54
N ASP A 144 15.70 -20.33 -5.48
CA ASP A 144 15.61 -21.06 -4.23
C ASP A 144 14.41 -20.60 -3.37
N LYS A 145 14.35 -21.09 -2.14
CA LYS A 145 13.32 -20.77 -1.17
C LYS A 145 13.95 -20.44 0.18
N VAL A 146 13.56 -19.32 0.76
CA VAL A 146 13.85 -18.98 2.15
C VAL A 146 12.65 -19.36 3.02
N ASP A 147 12.90 -20.11 4.11
CA ASP A 147 11.85 -20.47 5.03
C ASP A 147 11.45 -19.24 5.86
N ALA A 148 10.17 -18.90 5.80
CA ALA A 148 9.63 -17.74 6.49
C ALA A 148 8.20 -18.01 6.98
N ALA A 149 7.76 -17.25 7.97
CA ALA A 149 6.38 -17.25 8.42
C ALA A 149 5.45 -16.76 7.30
N PHE A 150 4.22 -17.23 7.29
CA PHE A 150 3.22 -16.69 6.38
C PHE A 150 2.90 -15.24 6.73
N ALA A 151 2.96 -14.37 5.74
CA ALA A 151 2.74 -12.94 5.89
C ALA A 151 1.77 -12.38 4.84
N TYR A 152 1.25 -11.20 5.12
CA TYR A 152 0.34 -10.48 4.20
C TYR A 152 1.06 -9.44 3.34
N ASN A 153 2.14 -8.86 3.85
CA ASN A 153 2.96 -7.91 3.11
C ASN A 153 4.44 -8.30 3.18
N LEU A 154 5.14 -8.02 2.10
CA LEU A 154 6.54 -8.29 1.92
C LEU A 154 7.21 -7.12 1.21
N ILE A 155 8.33 -6.65 1.75
CA ILE A 155 9.29 -5.80 1.05
C ILE A 155 10.71 -6.27 1.32
N VAL A 156 11.65 -5.83 0.49
CA VAL A 156 13.07 -6.17 0.59
C VAL A 156 13.87 -4.88 0.65
N ASP A 157 14.82 -4.78 1.59
CA ASP A 157 15.71 -3.62 1.67
C ASP A 157 16.87 -3.71 0.68
N GLU A 158 17.68 -2.64 0.62
CA GLU A 158 18.85 -2.55 -0.25
C GLU A 158 19.96 -3.54 0.12
N GLU A 159 19.88 -4.19 1.30
CA GLU A 159 20.82 -5.23 1.76
C GLU A 159 20.28 -6.64 1.50
N GLY A 160 19.04 -6.77 1.01
CA GLY A 160 18.38 -8.03 0.71
C GLY A 160 17.74 -8.68 1.94
N ASN A 161 17.43 -7.91 3.00
CA ASN A 161 16.64 -8.40 4.13
C ASN A 161 15.14 -8.29 3.81
N TYR A 162 14.38 -9.32 4.20
CA TYR A 162 12.93 -9.38 4.00
C TYR A 162 12.20 -8.81 5.21
N TYR A 163 11.35 -7.81 4.99
CA TYR A 163 10.45 -7.28 6.00
C TYR A 163 9.03 -7.74 5.70
N MET A 164 8.38 -8.33 6.70
CA MET A 164 7.10 -9.00 6.53
C MET A 164 6.14 -8.68 7.66
N THR A 165 4.84 -8.62 7.34
CA THR A 165 3.76 -8.55 8.35
C THR A 165 3.13 -9.92 8.51
N PRO A 166 3.49 -10.70 9.57
CA PRO A 166 3.04 -12.07 9.74
C PRO A 166 1.53 -12.18 9.88
N SER A 167 0.99 -13.29 9.39
CA SER A 167 -0.41 -13.63 9.57
C SER A 167 -0.72 -13.94 11.03
N CYS A 168 -1.89 -13.48 11.50
CA CYS A 168 -2.42 -13.85 12.81
C CYS A 168 -2.69 -15.37 13.00
N TYR A 169 -2.68 -16.12 11.93
CA TYR A 169 -2.86 -17.58 11.95
C TYR A 169 -1.55 -18.34 12.11
N ASP A 170 -0.42 -17.63 12.06
CA ASP A 170 0.87 -18.23 12.36
C ASP A 170 1.18 -18.23 13.86
N ASP A 171 2.08 -19.11 14.30
CA ASP A 171 2.51 -19.19 15.70
C ASP A 171 3.46 -18.04 16.09
N THR A 172 3.77 -17.14 15.17
CA THR A 172 4.64 -15.98 15.38
C THR A 172 3.80 -14.78 15.86
N PRO A 173 3.69 -14.51 17.16
CA PRO A 173 2.87 -13.42 17.68
C PRO A 173 3.63 -12.08 17.62
N CYS A 174 4.01 -11.66 16.43
CA CYS A 174 4.61 -10.35 16.19
C CYS A 174 3.92 -9.65 15.04
N ARG A 175 3.98 -8.33 15.01
CA ARG A 175 3.38 -7.51 13.94
C ARG A 175 4.29 -7.31 12.75
N LEU A 176 5.58 -7.42 12.97
CA LEU A 176 6.62 -7.22 11.98
C LEU A 176 7.72 -8.25 12.20
N LEU A 177 8.19 -8.84 11.13
CA LEU A 177 9.27 -9.80 11.11
C LEU A 177 10.29 -9.33 10.08
N MET A 178 11.57 -9.26 10.47
CA MET A 178 12.69 -9.15 9.54
C MET A 178 13.34 -10.53 9.42
N VAL A 179 13.59 -10.96 8.21
CA VAL A 179 14.26 -12.23 7.90
C VAL A 179 15.44 -11.94 6.98
N ASN A 180 16.59 -12.51 7.30
CA ASN A 180 17.75 -12.53 6.44
C ASN A 180 18.27 -13.97 6.31
N ASP A 181 19.39 -14.15 5.64
CA ASP A 181 19.98 -15.48 5.41
C ASP A 181 20.42 -16.18 6.72
N GLU A 182 20.58 -15.43 7.83
CA GLU A 182 21.13 -15.93 9.09
C GLU A 182 20.09 -16.06 10.19
N ASP A 183 19.08 -15.16 10.25
CA ASP A 183 18.18 -15.04 11.40
C ASP A 183 16.78 -14.52 11.02
N SER A 184 15.85 -14.68 11.97
CA SER A 184 14.48 -14.20 11.88
C SER A 184 14.16 -13.37 13.14
N ILE A 185 14.11 -12.06 12.99
CA ILE A 185 14.01 -11.09 14.08
C ILE A 185 12.56 -10.56 14.21
N PRO A 186 11.84 -10.92 15.27
CA PRO A 186 10.48 -10.42 15.51
C PRO A 186 10.48 -9.03 16.16
N TYR A 187 9.63 -8.12 15.63
CA TYR A 187 9.39 -6.81 16.20
C TYR A 187 7.99 -6.73 16.81
N GLY A 188 7.90 -6.23 18.04
CA GLY A 188 6.63 -5.95 18.69
C GLY A 188 5.75 -7.18 18.92
N LYS A 189 6.04 -7.95 19.99
CA LYS A 189 5.16 -9.05 20.41
C LYS A 189 3.77 -8.51 20.78
N VAL A 190 2.72 -9.14 20.22
CA VAL A 190 1.33 -8.81 20.50
C VAL A 190 0.65 -10.05 21.07
N GLU A 191 -0.20 -9.84 22.08
CA GLU A 191 -1.02 -10.96 22.55
C GLU A 191 -1.93 -11.47 21.41
N LYS A 192 -1.92 -12.76 21.16
CA LYS A 192 -2.64 -13.40 20.04
C LYS A 192 -4.11 -12.96 19.94
N LYS A 193 -4.79 -12.75 21.08
CA LYS A 193 -6.16 -12.24 21.12
C LYS A 193 -6.33 -10.83 20.52
N HIS A 194 -5.34 -9.95 20.69
CA HIS A 194 -5.35 -8.60 20.14
C HIS A 194 -4.99 -8.61 18.65
N PHE A 195 -4.06 -9.49 18.27
CA PHE A 195 -3.60 -9.64 16.90
C PHE A 195 -4.72 -10.09 15.95
N ILE A 196 -5.43 -11.17 16.30
CA ILE A 196 -6.52 -11.73 15.48
C ILE A 196 -7.62 -10.70 15.19
N ARG A 197 -7.88 -9.78 16.11
CA ARG A 197 -8.98 -8.83 16.00
C ARG A 197 -8.70 -7.68 15.06
N VAL A 198 -7.45 -7.33 14.87
CA VAL A 198 -7.02 -6.18 14.07
C VAL A 198 -6.70 -6.59 12.63
N ASN A 199 -6.01 -7.72 12.43
CA ASN A 199 -5.51 -8.10 11.11
C ASN A 199 -6.51 -8.85 10.21
N GLN A 200 -7.67 -9.24 10.71
CA GLN A 200 -8.64 -10.04 9.94
C GLN A 200 -9.20 -9.36 8.67
N HIS A 201 -8.90 -8.09 8.44
CA HIS A 201 -9.52 -7.31 7.36
C HIS A 201 -8.58 -6.34 6.64
N SER A 202 -7.28 -6.35 6.92
CA SER A 202 -6.40 -5.42 6.23
C SER A 202 -5.74 -6.07 5.03
N PHE A 203 -6.23 -5.71 3.86
CA PHE A 203 -5.47 -5.72 2.61
C PHE A 203 -4.66 -4.43 2.48
N SER A 204 -4.46 -3.68 3.58
CA SER A 204 -3.68 -2.46 3.61
C SER A 204 -2.20 -2.82 3.52
N ASN A 205 -1.47 -2.12 2.67
CA ASN A 205 -0.02 -2.18 2.71
C ASN A 205 0.46 -1.52 4.00
N GLU A 206 1.00 -2.34 4.89
CA GLU A 206 1.55 -1.92 6.17
C GLU A 206 3.01 -1.48 6.04
N LEU A 207 3.64 -1.81 4.94
CA LEU A 207 5.06 -1.58 4.63
C LEU A 207 5.20 -0.75 3.36
N GLU A 208 6.06 0.25 3.41
CA GLU A 208 6.44 1.09 2.28
C GLU A 208 7.95 1.23 2.23
N ASP A 209 8.51 1.17 1.04
CA ASP A 209 9.90 1.46 0.75
C ASP A 209 10.00 2.65 -0.20
N TYR A 210 10.90 3.58 0.11
CA TYR A 210 11.20 4.70 -0.76
C TYR A 210 12.63 5.22 -0.49
N ASN A 211 13.43 5.32 -1.55
CA ASN A 211 14.83 5.79 -1.50
C ASN A 211 15.66 5.10 -0.41
N GLY A 212 15.61 3.76 -0.34
CA GLY A 212 16.35 2.95 0.62
C GLY A 212 15.87 3.06 2.07
N ARG A 213 14.77 3.75 2.33
CA ARG A 213 14.14 3.82 3.65
C ARG A 213 12.89 2.96 3.68
N ILE A 214 12.69 2.27 4.79
CA ILE A 214 11.53 1.41 5.01
C ILE A 214 10.67 1.99 6.11
N TYR A 215 9.39 2.14 5.80
CA TYR A 215 8.38 2.65 6.71
C TYR A 215 7.34 1.58 7.01
N TYR A 216 6.87 1.61 8.24
CA TYR A 216 5.92 0.64 8.74
C TYR A 216 4.79 1.31 9.53
N SER A 217 3.57 0.89 9.28
CA SER A 217 2.43 1.11 10.16
C SER A 217 1.66 -0.21 10.27
N TYR A 218 0.75 -0.30 11.20
CA TYR A 218 -0.10 -1.49 11.33
C TYR A 218 -1.56 -1.06 11.42
N PRO A 219 -2.51 -1.95 11.10
CA PRO A 219 -3.91 -1.60 11.08
C PRO A 219 -4.38 -0.94 12.37
N LEU A 220 -5.13 0.15 12.21
CA LEU A 220 -5.64 1.00 13.29
C LEU A 220 -4.55 1.75 14.08
N CYS A 221 -3.31 1.77 13.62
CA CYS A 221 -2.24 2.57 14.21
C CYS A 221 -2.14 3.91 13.46
N ASP A 222 -2.18 5.00 14.21
CA ASP A 222 -2.02 6.33 13.64
C ASP A 222 -0.56 6.81 13.68
N SER A 223 0.39 5.90 13.98
CA SER A 223 1.82 6.17 13.93
C SER A 223 2.46 5.46 12.76
N ILE A 224 3.36 6.15 12.07
CA ILE A 224 4.27 5.58 11.09
C ILE A 224 5.65 5.50 11.73
N PHE A 225 6.31 4.37 11.53
CA PHE A 225 7.64 4.08 12.06
C PHE A 225 8.62 3.96 10.91
N ASP A 226 9.82 4.47 11.10
CA ASP A 226 10.98 4.16 10.28
C ASP A 226 11.62 2.88 10.85
N ILE A 227 11.78 1.87 9.99
CA ILE A 227 12.36 0.56 10.37
C ILE A 227 13.62 0.23 9.58
N THR A 228 14.15 1.20 8.87
CA THR A 228 15.37 1.07 8.06
C THR A 228 16.53 0.50 8.89
N GLY A 229 17.23 -0.47 8.32
CA GLY A 229 18.32 -1.18 9.02
C GLY A 229 17.84 -1.99 10.23
N GLY A 230 16.58 -2.44 10.23
CA GLY A 230 16.03 -3.29 11.27
C GLY A 230 15.81 -2.61 12.63
N ARG A 231 15.77 -1.27 12.68
CA ARG A 231 15.57 -0.52 13.92
C ARG A 231 14.28 0.27 13.89
N LYS A 232 13.29 -0.16 14.68
CA LYS A 232 11.98 0.52 14.76
C LYS A 232 12.12 1.84 15.54
N THR A 233 11.95 2.97 14.84
CA THR A 233 11.94 4.32 15.42
C THR A 233 10.63 5.04 15.05
N PRO A 234 9.98 5.76 15.99
CA PRO A 234 8.83 6.59 15.65
C PRO A 234 9.22 7.65 14.61
N PHE A 235 8.47 7.75 13.52
CA PHE A 235 8.71 8.73 12.46
C PHE A 235 7.69 9.86 12.53
N LEU A 236 6.39 9.54 12.46
CA LEU A 236 5.35 10.55 12.62
C LEU A 236 4.05 9.96 13.21
N TYR A 237 3.20 10.87 13.70
CA TYR A 237 1.88 10.57 14.23
C TYR A 237 0.82 11.34 13.46
N ILE A 238 -0.29 10.68 13.13
CA ILE A 238 -1.44 11.27 12.45
C ILE A 238 -2.51 11.54 13.50
N ASP A 239 -2.79 12.82 13.72
CA ASP A 239 -3.85 13.30 14.61
C ASP A 239 -5.07 13.73 13.78
N TYR A 240 -6.18 13.07 13.95
CA TYR A 240 -7.46 13.43 13.34
C TYR A 240 -8.19 14.53 14.12
N ASN A 241 -7.46 15.54 14.59
CA ASN A 241 -7.98 16.64 15.39
C ASN A 241 -8.74 16.13 16.63
N GLY A 242 -8.10 15.21 17.37
CA GLY A 242 -8.68 14.55 18.54
C GLY A 242 -9.78 13.53 18.23
N ARG A 243 -9.94 13.14 16.97
CA ARG A 243 -10.92 12.13 16.52
C ARG A 243 -10.26 10.81 16.06
N ASN A 244 -9.11 10.50 16.62
CA ASN A 244 -8.47 9.20 16.43
C ASN A 244 -9.30 8.09 17.06
N LEU A 245 -9.39 6.93 16.40
CA LEU A 245 -10.11 5.79 16.94
C LEU A 245 -9.47 5.33 18.26
N PRO A 246 -10.24 5.21 19.36
CA PRO A 246 -9.68 4.87 20.68
C PRO A 246 -9.39 3.37 20.78
N ILE A 247 -8.28 2.93 20.18
CA ILE A 247 -7.92 1.52 20.03
C ILE A 247 -7.73 0.82 21.37
N ASP A 248 -7.10 1.49 22.34
CA ASP A 248 -6.84 0.90 23.67
C ASP A 248 -8.15 0.53 24.38
N GLU A 249 -9.16 1.40 24.32
CA GLU A 249 -10.49 1.11 24.85
C GLU A 249 -11.13 -0.11 24.16
N LEU A 250 -10.94 -0.25 22.84
CA LEU A 250 -11.46 -1.38 22.08
C LEU A 250 -10.82 -2.69 22.51
N PHE A 251 -9.54 -2.70 22.82
CA PHE A 251 -8.82 -3.86 23.28
C PHE A 251 -9.19 -4.22 24.73
N GLU A 252 -9.29 -3.24 25.62
CA GLU A 252 -9.71 -3.44 27.02
C GLU A 252 -11.12 -4.03 27.11
N GLU A 253 -12.05 -3.51 26.31
CA GLU A 253 -13.42 -4.03 26.23
C GLU A 253 -13.52 -5.38 25.52
N GLY A 254 -12.43 -5.92 25.02
CA GLY A 254 -12.39 -7.18 24.28
C GLY A 254 -13.17 -7.15 22.97
N LYS A 255 -13.46 -5.98 22.42
CA LYS A 255 -14.21 -5.81 21.19
C LYS A 255 -13.36 -6.14 19.96
N SER A 256 -13.98 -6.74 18.96
CA SER A 256 -13.36 -6.97 17.67
C SER A 256 -13.59 -5.75 16.75
N PHE A 257 -12.79 -5.62 15.69
CA PHE A 257 -13.03 -4.63 14.63
C PHE A 257 -14.47 -4.68 14.07
N LYS A 258 -15.11 -5.86 14.04
CA LYS A 258 -16.52 -6.01 13.68
C LYS A 258 -17.48 -5.30 14.66
N ALA A 259 -17.07 -5.06 15.89
CA ALA A 259 -17.88 -4.35 16.85
C ALA A 259 -17.93 -2.84 16.57
N ILE A 260 -16.87 -2.26 15.98
CA ILE A 260 -16.86 -0.87 15.52
C ILE A 260 -17.95 -0.66 14.47
N ASN A 261 -18.02 -1.57 13.49
CA ASN A 261 -19.02 -1.51 12.42
C ASN A 261 -20.47 -1.79 12.90
N LYS A 262 -20.65 -2.31 14.12
CA LYS A 262 -21.98 -2.58 14.69
C LYS A 262 -22.47 -1.46 15.62
N ASP A 263 -21.55 -0.68 16.15
CA ASP A 263 -21.87 0.45 17.07
C ASP A 263 -21.51 1.77 16.37
N GLU A 264 -22.11 1.97 15.19
CA GLU A 264 -21.90 3.16 14.35
C GLU A 264 -22.12 4.45 15.12
N ALA A 265 -23.14 4.51 15.97
CA ALA A 265 -23.46 5.70 16.75
C ALA A 265 -22.34 6.13 17.71
N ARG A 266 -21.59 5.17 18.26
CA ARG A 266 -20.47 5.45 19.18
C ARG A 266 -19.21 5.88 18.43
N TYR A 267 -18.96 5.26 17.27
CA TYR A 267 -17.69 5.41 16.57
C TYR A 267 -17.74 6.30 15.33
N SER A 268 -18.94 6.78 14.91
CA SER A 268 -19.12 7.61 13.70
C SER A 268 -18.24 8.86 13.62
N LYS A 269 -17.86 9.41 14.77
CA LYS A 269 -17.02 10.61 14.84
C LYS A 269 -15.52 10.35 14.71
N TYR A 270 -15.08 9.09 14.74
CA TYR A 270 -13.68 8.72 14.73
C TYR A 270 -13.19 8.34 13.34
N PHE A 271 -11.92 8.60 13.11
CA PHE A 271 -11.19 8.24 11.90
C PHE A 271 -10.10 7.22 12.21
N ARG A 272 -9.66 6.55 11.16
CA ARG A 272 -8.51 5.65 11.19
C ARG A 272 -7.70 5.78 9.91
N THR A 273 -6.40 5.61 10.03
CA THR A 273 -5.50 5.41 8.90
C THR A 273 -5.71 4.00 8.34
N ASP A 274 -5.80 3.89 7.01
CA ASP A 274 -5.91 2.61 6.30
C ASP A 274 -4.63 2.31 5.52
N ILE A 275 -4.11 3.31 4.84
CA ILE A 275 -2.95 3.18 3.96
C ILE A 275 -2.15 4.48 3.96
N PHE A 276 -0.86 4.37 3.75
CA PHE A 276 -0.01 5.51 3.45
C PHE A 276 0.90 5.21 2.26
N ARG A 277 1.40 6.27 1.61
CA ARG A 277 2.47 6.25 0.62
C ARG A 277 3.37 7.42 0.91
N ILE A 278 4.67 7.23 0.81
CA ILE A 278 5.65 8.23 1.20
C ILE A 278 6.66 8.46 0.10
N THR A 279 7.07 9.72 -0.05
CA THR A 279 8.21 10.16 -0.86
C THR A 279 9.04 11.12 -0.03
N ASP A 280 10.15 11.63 -0.58
CA ASP A 280 10.92 12.68 0.09
C ASP A 280 10.13 14.00 0.23
N ASP A 281 9.19 14.27 -0.67
CA ASP A 281 8.47 15.54 -0.73
C ASP A 281 7.12 15.52 -0.03
N PHE A 282 6.42 14.38 -0.02
CA PHE A 282 5.07 14.30 0.52
C PHE A 282 4.71 12.91 1.08
N LEU A 283 3.68 12.92 1.94
CA LEU A 283 3.01 11.75 2.46
C LEU A 283 1.57 11.74 1.96
N TYR A 284 1.16 10.65 1.31
CA TYR A 284 -0.23 10.33 1.05
C TYR A 284 -0.80 9.51 2.20
N ILE A 285 -2.00 9.84 2.65
CA ILE A 285 -2.72 9.14 3.71
C ILE A 285 -4.13 8.85 3.21
N GLY A 286 -4.48 7.58 3.15
CA GLY A 286 -5.85 7.12 2.98
C GLY A 286 -6.49 6.86 4.34
N SER A 287 -7.66 7.43 4.58
CA SER A 287 -8.36 7.33 5.86
C SER A 287 -9.82 6.95 5.68
N TYR A 288 -10.40 6.35 6.71
CA TYR A 288 -11.83 6.05 6.76
C TYR A 288 -12.44 6.53 8.08
N ASP A 289 -13.71 6.95 8.01
CA ASP A 289 -14.56 7.04 9.19
C ASP A 289 -15.31 5.71 9.47
N ALA A 290 -16.11 5.66 10.51
CA ALA A 290 -16.90 4.48 10.86
C ALA A 290 -18.03 4.19 9.86
N GLU A 291 -18.48 5.18 9.12
CA GLU A 291 -19.50 5.07 8.06
C GLU A 291 -18.89 4.59 6.73
N LYS A 292 -17.58 4.36 6.71
CA LYS A 292 -16.78 3.93 5.54
C LYS A 292 -16.65 4.98 4.46
N HIS A 293 -16.80 6.27 4.80
CA HIS A 293 -16.38 7.31 3.89
C HIS A 293 -14.85 7.29 3.79
N ALA A 294 -14.35 7.25 2.57
CA ALA A 294 -12.93 7.29 2.29
C ALA A 294 -12.46 8.76 2.16
N PHE A 295 -11.32 9.05 2.71
CA PHE A 295 -10.67 10.36 2.60
C PHE A 295 -9.26 10.18 2.09
N ILE A 296 -8.82 11.12 1.27
CA ILE A 296 -7.44 11.27 0.86
C ILE A 296 -6.84 12.51 1.54
N SER A 297 -5.61 12.40 1.97
CA SER A 297 -4.82 13.53 2.45
C SER A 297 -3.42 13.48 1.88
N LEU A 298 -2.91 14.64 1.49
CA LEU A 298 -1.54 14.84 1.05
C LEU A 298 -0.89 15.84 2.01
N TYR A 299 0.21 15.45 2.60
CA TYR A 299 1.02 16.31 3.45
C TYR A 299 2.35 16.60 2.76
N SER A 300 2.69 17.87 2.61
CA SER A 300 3.98 18.30 2.06
C SER A 300 5.02 18.42 3.16
N PHE A 301 6.10 17.65 3.09
CA PHE A 301 7.23 17.78 4.01
C PHE A 301 7.96 19.11 3.87
N LYS A 302 7.93 19.71 2.67
CA LYS A 302 8.59 20.96 2.34
C LYS A 302 7.87 22.18 2.94
N THR A 303 6.55 22.21 2.89
CA THR A 303 5.75 23.38 3.31
C THR A 303 5.04 23.18 4.65
N GLY A 304 4.91 21.93 5.11
CA GLY A 304 4.11 21.55 6.28
C GLY A 304 2.60 21.67 6.06
N LYS A 305 2.16 21.89 4.83
CA LYS A 305 0.72 22.00 4.51
C LYS A 305 0.09 20.64 4.27
N THR A 306 -1.20 20.56 4.51
CA THR A 306 -2.04 19.40 4.23
C THR A 306 -3.19 19.79 3.31
N LEU A 307 -3.43 18.97 2.29
CA LEU A 307 -4.63 18.99 1.46
C LEU A 307 -5.42 17.73 1.74
N SER A 308 -6.72 17.85 2.01
CA SER A 308 -7.58 16.70 2.31
C SER A 308 -8.91 16.80 1.57
N ALA A 309 -9.46 15.65 1.16
CA ALA A 309 -10.78 15.58 0.55
C ALA A 309 -11.44 14.22 0.73
N HIS A 310 -12.77 14.23 0.73
CA HIS A 310 -13.60 13.06 0.53
C HIS A 310 -13.81 12.78 -0.99
N THR A 311 -13.77 13.83 -1.81
CA THR A 311 -13.99 13.74 -3.25
C THR A 311 -12.85 14.41 -4.01
N LEU A 312 -12.21 13.67 -4.90
CA LEU A 312 -11.28 14.24 -5.88
C LEU A 312 -12.04 14.49 -7.19
N VAL A 313 -11.99 15.72 -7.68
CA VAL A 313 -12.69 16.14 -8.90
C VAL A 313 -11.68 16.26 -10.04
N ASP A 314 -11.98 15.60 -11.15
CA ASP A 314 -11.19 15.74 -12.37
C ASP A 314 -11.55 17.04 -13.11
N ASP A 315 -10.62 17.96 -13.11
CA ASP A 315 -10.66 19.21 -13.87
C ASP A 315 -9.52 19.32 -14.89
N VAL A 316 -8.72 18.25 -15.01
CA VAL A 316 -7.52 18.19 -15.86
C VAL A 316 -7.75 17.34 -17.10
N LEU A 317 -8.14 16.07 -16.91
CA LEU A 317 -8.30 15.13 -18.03
C LEU A 317 -9.54 15.49 -18.85
N PHE A 318 -10.65 15.79 -18.17
CA PHE A 318 -11.93 16.16 -18.79
C PHE A 318 -12.48 17.43 -18.13
N PRO A 319 -11.88 18.62 -18.38
CA PRO A 319 -12.26 19.86 -17.72
C PRO A 319 -13.71 20.24 -18.00
N LYS A 320 -14.38 20.80 -16.99
CA LYS A 320 -15.80 21.19 -17.00
C LYS A 320 -16.82 20.04 -16.97
N ASN A 321 -16.37 18.85 -16.75
CA ASN A 321 -17.24 17.73 -16.50
C ASN A 321 -17.17 17.47 -15.00
N ASN A 322 -18.22 17.65 -14.27
CA ASN A 322 -18.26 17.35 -12.81
C ASN A 322 -18.11 15.84 -12.52
N PHE A 323 -17.25 15.15 -13.27
CA PHE A 323 -16.89 13.79 -12.95
C PHE A 323 -16.03 13.81 -11.70
N SER A 324 -16.62 13.37 -10.61
CA SER A 324 -15.92 13.22 -9.34
C SER A 324 -15.44 11.78 -9.20
N PHE A 325 -14.19 11.62 -8.88
CA PHE A 325 -13.66 10.34 -8.41
C PHE A 325 -14.06 10.15 -6.94
N LYS A 326 -15.32 9.85 -6.69
CA LYS A 326 -15.83 9.60 -5.32
C LYS A 326 -15.23 8.37 -4.65
N TYR A 327 -14.63 7.50 -5.44
CA TYR A 327 -14.03 6.24 -5.00
C TYR A 327 -12.63 6.12 -5.60
N PHE A 328 -11.81 7.14 -5.45
CA PHE A 328 -10.41 7.02 -5.76
C PHE A 328 -9.84 5.96 -4.80
N GLN A 329 -9.56 4.79 -5.33
CA GLN A 329 -8.82 3.79 -4.57
C GLN A 329 -7.49 4.41 -4.19
N SER A 330 -6.94 4.01 -3.05
CA SER A 330 -5.60 4.45 -2.66
C SER A 330 -4.59 4.11 -3.75
N PRO A 331 -3.53 4.90 -3.92
CA PRO A 331 -2.47 4.55 -4.87
C PRO A 331 -1.92 3.18 -4.53
N LEU A 332 -1.69 2.37 -5.56
CA LEU A 332 -1.19 1.01 -5.40
C LEU A 332 0.31 0.99 -5.09
N ASN A 333 1.04 2.02 -5.50
CA ASN A 333 2.45 2.21 -5.19
C ASN A 333 2.90 3.64 -5.46
N VAL A 334 4.16 3.91 -5.12
CA VAL A 334 4.97 5.07 -5.56
C VAL A 334 6.14 4.51 -6.35
N ASP A 335 6.50 5.13 -7.49
CA ASP A 335 7.73 4.74 -8.19
C ASP A 335 8.96 5.52 -7.69
N ASP A 336 10.15 5.11 -8.15
CA ASP A 336 11.44 5.69 -7.74
C ASP A 336 11.54 7.21 -8.03
N ASP A 337 10.77 7.70 -9.01
CA ASP A 337 10.67 9.12 -9.35
C ASP A 337 9.62 9.87 -8.52
N GLY A 338 8.96 9.20 -7.58
CA GLY A 338 7.93 9.75 -6.70
C GLY A 338 6.57 9.99 -7.38
N TRP A 339 6.25 9.25 -8.44
CA TRP A 339 4.91 9.26 -9.00
C TRP A 339 4.00 8.31 -8.23
N LEU A 340 2.83 8.78 -7.85
CA LEU A 340 1.77 7.93 -7.32
C LEU A 340 1.12 7.13 -8.45
N LEU A 341 0.97 5.81 -8.26
CA LEU A 341 0.38 4.90 -9.23
C LEU A 341 -1.01 4.46 -8.79
N TRP A 342 -2.00 4.69 -9.66
CA TRP A 342 -3.37 4.20 -9.49
C TRP A 342 -3.77 3.29 -10.64
N THR A 343 -4.84 2.56 -10.43
CA THR A 343 -5.61 1.95 -11.51
C THR A 343 -6.98 2.59 -11.61
N VAL A 344 -7.43 2.87 -12.82
CA VAL A 344 -8.78 3.37 -13.08
C VAL A 344 -9.52 2.42 -14.00
N ARG A 345 -10.81 2.22 -13.71
CA ARG A 345 -11.64 1.39 -14.58
C ARG A 345 -11.83 2.08 -15.93
N PRO A 346 -11.85 1.33 -17.05
CA PRO A 346 -12.07 1.90 -18.38
C PRO A 346 -13.30 2.83 -18.45
N SER A 347 -14.39 2.44 -17.82
CA SER A 347 -15.63 3.24 -17.80
C SER A 347 -15.46 4.66 -17.23
N TRP A 348 -14.46 4.89 -16.39
CA TRP A 348 -14.19 6.23 -15.82
C TRP A 348 -13.54 7.18 -16.81
N LEU A 349 -12.84 6.65 -17.81
CA LEU A 349 -12.29 7.43 -18.92
C LEU A 349 -13.25 7.47 -20.11
N LEU A 350 -13.91 6.35 -20.41
CA LEU A 350 -14.81 6.22 -21.56
C LEU A 350 -16.04 7.13 -21.46
N LYS A 351 -16.70 7.17 -20.30
CA LYS A 351 -17.92 7.99 -20.13
C LYS A 351 -17.66 9.48 -20.36
N PRO A 352 -16.66 10.12 -19.70
CA PRO A 352 -16.32 11.50 -20.00
C PRO A 352 -15.85 11.69 -21.45
N TYR A 353 -15.04 10.80 -21.99
CA TYR A 353 -14.56 10.87 -23.37
C TYR A 353 -15.70 10.89 -24.37
N GLN A 354 -16.66 9.96 -24.26
CA GLN A 354 -17.82 9.90 -25.13
C GLN A 354 -18.71 11.15 -24.99
N PHE A 355 -18.92 11.60 -23.75
CA PHE A 355 -19.68 12.83 -23.50
C PHE A 355 -19.02 14.03 -24.16
N PHE A 356 -17.69 14.20 -24.05
CA PHE A 356 -16.95 15.30 -24.71
C PHE A 356 -17.06 15.21 -26.23
N LYS A 357 -16.87 14.02 -26.80
CA LYS A 357 -16.98 13.78 -28.23
C LYS A 357 -18.35 14.12 -28.80
N GLU A 358 -19.42 13.86 -28.04
CA GLU A 358 -20.80 14.13 -28.46
C GLU A 358 -21.23 15.60 -28.24
N LYS A 359 -20.76 16.24 -27.18
CA LYS A 359 -21.24 17.56 -26.74
C LYS A 359 -20.41 18.72 -27.22
N LEU A 360 -19.13 18.52 -27.54
CA LEU A 360 -18.28 19.58 -28.05
C LEU A 360 -18.58 19.83 -29.55
N SER A 361 -18.43 21.11 -29.97
CA SER A 361 -18.41 21.40 -31.41
C SER A 361 -17.21 20.71 -32.08
N PRO A 362 -17.23 20.44 -33.41
CA PRO A 362 -16.11 19.81 -34.10
C PRO A 362 -14.76 20.53 -33.87
N GLU A 363 -14.78 21.85 -33.82
CA GLU A 363 -13.58 22.68 -33.60
C GLU A 363 -13.04 22.50 -32.17
N LYS A 364 -13.93 22.53 -31.16
CA LYS A 364 -13.54 22.32 -29.76
C LYS A 364 -13.09 20.88 -29.49
N TRP A 365 -13.69 19.93 -30.17
CA TRP A 365 -13.27 18.53 -30.11
C TRP A 365 -11.88 18.34 -30.70
N ALA A 366 -11.61 18.92 -31.88
CA ALA A 366 -10.28 18.88 -32.51
C ALA A 366 -9.22 19.54 -31.61
N ASP A 367 -9.53 20.66 -31.00
CA ASP A 367 -8.65 21.36 -30.06
C ASP A 367 -8.36 20.50 -28.80
N PHE A 368 -9.40 19.85 -28.25
CA PHE A 368 -9.25 18.89 -27.14
C PHE A 368 -8.33 17.72 -27.53
N CYS A 369 -8.54 17.11 -28.69
CA CYS A 369 -7.70 16.02 -29.19
C CYS A 369 -6.24 16.44 -29.37
N ASN A 370 -6.00 17.63 -29.90
CA ASN A 370 -4.65 18.15 -30.11
C ASN A 370 -3.92 18.42 -28.78
N ARG A 371 -4.64 18.84 -27.75
CA ARG A 371 -4.06 19.09 -26.41
C ARG A 371 -3.85 17.83 -25.58
N ASN A 372 -4.62 16.77 -25.87
CA ASN A 372 -4.63 15.54 -25.08
C ASN A 372 -4.42 14.27 -25.95
N PRO A 373 -3.36 14.22 -26.79
CA PRO A 373 -3.21 13.15 -27.78
C PRO A 373 -3.09 11.76 -27.13
N LYS A 374 -2.38 11.62 -26.01
CA LYS A 374 -2.26 10.34 -25.28
C LYS A 374 -3.60 9.88 -24.69
N LEU A 375 -4.32 10.79 -24.04
CA LEU A 375 -5.65 10.48 -23.45
C LEU A 375 -6.63 10.03 -24.54
N VAL A 376 -6.65 10.75 -25.67
CA VAL A 376 -7.52 10.42 -26.81
C VAL A 376 -7.13 9.07 -27.42
N ASP A 377 -5.84 8.80 -27.61
CA ASP A 377 -5.34 7.54 -28.12
C ASP A 377 -5.77 6.37 -27.22
N VAL A 378 -5.56 6.47 -25.92
CA VAL A 378 -5.99 5.47 -24.95
C VAL A 378 -7.51 5.29 -25.00
N CYS A 379 -8.29 6.35 -24.81
CA CYS A 379 -9.75 6.29 -24.78
C CYS A 379 -10.37 5.75 -26.08
N SER A 380 -9.74 5.98 -27.23
CA SER A 380 -10.23 5.51 -28.52
C SER A 380 -10.09 3.99 -28.71
N LYS A 381 -9.21 3.34 -27.93
CA LYS A 381 -8.93 1.90 -27.98
C LYS A 381 -9.63 1.13 -26.85
N LEU A 382 -10.10 1.83 -25.80
CA LEU A 382 -10.79 1.21 -24.69
C LEU A 382 -12.25 0.84 -25.02
N ASP A 383 -12.69 -0.21 -24.38
CA ASP A 383 -14.11 -0.59 -24.25
C ASP A 383 -14.42 -0.93 -22.77
N GLU A 384 -15.65 -1.38 -22.48
CA GLU A 384 -16.07 -1.72 -21.11
C GLU A 384 -15.41 -2.99 -20.57
N GLU A 385 -14.91 -3.85 -21.46
CA GLU A 385 -14.24 -5.13 -21.17
C GLU A 385 -12.71 -4.97 -21.06
N SER A 386 -12.19 -3.79 -21.37
CA SER A 386 -10.76 -3.50 -21.31
C SER A 386 -10.22 -3.58 -19.88
N TYR A 387 -8.93 -3.88 -19.77
CA TYR A 387 -8.26 -3.91 -18.47
C TYR A 387 -8.21 -2.54 -17.79
N PRO A 388 -8.03 -2.50 -16.47
CA PRO A 388 -7.79 -1.24 -15.77
C PRO A 388 -6.60 -0.49 -16.39
N VAL A 389 -6.76 0.82 -16.50
CA VAL A 389 -5.73 1.71 -17.02
C VAL A 389 -4.87 2.20 -15.86
N LEU A 390 -3.55 2.22 -16.03
CA LEU A 390 -2.65 2.81 -15.06
C LEU A 390 -2.71 4.34 -15.19
N LEU A 391 -2.90 5.00 -14.05
CA LEU A 391 -2.84 6.45 -13.92
C LEU A 391 -1.67 6.79 -12.99
N LYS A 392 -0.69 7.51 -13.51
CA LYS A 392 0.44 8.03 -12.74
C LYS A 392 0.24 9.52 -12.51
N ILE A 393 0.40 9.96 -11.28
CA ILE A 393 0.30 11.36 -10.91
C ILE A 393 1.57 11.80 -10.22
N LYS A 394 2.26 12.78 -10.80
CA LYS A 394 3.32 13.52 -10.12
C LYS A 394 2.65 14.57 -9.26
N VAL A 395 2.87 14.50 -7.97
CA VAL A 395 2.32 15.49 -7.04
C VAL A 395 3.15 16.76 -7.14
N LYS A 396 2.47 17.91 -7.26
CA LYS A 396 3.15 19.21 -7.27
C LYS A 396 3.39 19.75 -5.87
N ASP A 397 4.29 20.70 -5.75
CA ASP A 397 4.47 21.51 -4.54
C ASP A 397 3.19 22.32 -4.24
N PHE A 398 2.72 22.33 -2.99
CA PHE A 398 1.54 23.08 -2.55
C PHE A 398 1.74 23.74 -1.17
#